data_8227595d643200a7d2ccf0e92eaa366f
#
_entry.id   8227595d643200a7d2ccf0e92eaa366f
#
_cell.length_a   1.000
_cell.length_b   1.000
_cell.length_c   1.000
_cell.angle_alpha   90.00
_cell.angle_beta   90.00
_cell.angle_gamma   90.00
#
_symmetry.space_group_name_H-M   'P 1'
#
loop_
_entity.id
_entity.type
_entity.pdbx_description
1 polymer ?
#
loop_
_entity_poly.entity_id
_entity_poly.type
_entity_poly.pdbx_seq_one_letter_code
_entity_poly.pdbx_strand_id
1 'polypeptide(L)'
;LDRFYVTDPEHPIYRWFQKKTGLHTLRVVSNLQRPGTFTPWHYDRNTTFLTKTEAVKDLDVTLDDLEHYFYFHTDQEPGQFFLLGSEHVKWRAGDMIQTAWWMPHATANSGYSDRKVTSIVGFRA
;
A
#
# COMPACT_ATOMS: atom_id res chain seq x y z
N LEU A 1 1.20 9.71 -11.09
CA LEU A 1 1.33 9.10 -9.76
C LEU A 1 2.81 8.95 -9.41
N ASP A 2 3.25 9.68 -8.40
CA ASP A 2 4.63 9.60 -7.92
C ASP A 2 4.74 8.46 -6.90
N ARG A 3 5.76 7.63 -7.04
CA ARG A 3 6.00 6.48 -6.15
C ARG A 3 7.34 6.62 -5.45
N PHE A 4 7.33 6.31 -4.16
CA PHE A 4 8.52 6.34 -3.32
C PHE A 4 8.66 4.99 -2.62
N TYR A 5 9.79 4.33 -2.83
CA TYR A 5 10.07 3.02 -2.24
C TYR A 5 10.96 3.18 -1.03
N VAL A 6 10.63 2.48 0.05
CA VAL A 6 11.49 2.36 1.22
C VAL A 6 11.90 0.89 1.31
N THR A 7 13.14 0.60 0.94
CA THR A 7 13.65 -0.77 0.84
C THR A 7 14.61 -1.15 1.96
N ASP A 8 15.18 -0.17 2.65
CA ASP A 8 16.13 -0.41 3.74
C ASP A 8 15.40 -0.79 5.03
N PRO A 9 15.58 -2.03 5.54
CA PRO A 9 14.93 -2.46 6.79
C PRO A 9 15.35 -1.65 8.01
N GLU A 10 16.45 -0.90 7.94
CA GLU A 10 16.91 -0.03 9.03
C GLU A 10 16.27 1.36 8.96
N HIS A 11 15.60 1.69 7.87
CA HIS A 11 14.94 2.99 7.72
C HIS A 11 13.84 3.16 8.76
N PRO A 12 13.73 4.34 9.44
CA PRO A 12 12.71 4.55 10.47
C PRO A 12 11.27 4.30 10.00
N ILE A 13 10.95 4.66 8.75
CA ILE A 13 9.62 4.43 8.17
C ILE A 13 9.33 2.94 7.99
N TYR A 14 10.30 2.18 7.50
CA TYR A 14 10.18 0.72 7.37
C TYR A 14 9.92 0.09 8.74
N ARG A 15 10.71 0.45 9.74
CA ARG A 15 10.58 -0.06 11.11
C ARG A 15 9.25 0.32 11.73
N TRP A 16 8.77 1.53 11.46
CA TRP A 16 7.48 1.99 11.98
C TRP A 16 6.34 1.13 11.44
N PHE A 17 6.32 0.86 10.13
CA PHE A 17 5.30 -0.01 9.52
C PHE A 17 5.46 -1.45 9.97
N GLN A 18 6.67 -1.94 10.12
CA GLN A 18 6.95 -3.28 10.62
C GLN A 18 6.34 -3.47 12.02
N LYS A 19 6.55 -2.51 12.89
CA LYS A 19 5.98 -2.50 14.24
C LYS A 19 4.46 -2.36 14.21
N LYS A 20 3.93 -1.49 13.36
CA LYS A 20 2.50 -1.21 13.27
C LYS A 20 1.71 -2.41 12.75
N THR A 21 2.25 -3.13 11.77
CA THR A 21 1.58 -4.28 11.16
C THR A 21 1.93 -5.61 11.82
N GLY A 22 3.07 -5.71 12.48
CA GLY A 22 3.59 -6.96 13.01
C GLY A 22 4.21 -7.87 11.95
N LEU A 23 4.38 -7.39 10.72
CA LEU A 23 4.95 -8.18 9.64
C LEU A 23 6.47 -8.26 9.76
N HIS A 24 7.04 -9.39 9.31
CA HIS A 24 8.48 -9.65 9.37
C HIS A 24 9.25 -8.90 8.29
N THR A 25 8.86 -9.10 7.04
CA THR A 25 9.52 -8.46 5.88
C THR A 25 8.49 -7.68 5.10
N LEU A 26 8.86 -6.47 4.67
CA LEU A 26 7.94 -5.54 4.03
C LEU A 26 8.40 -5.13 2.63
N ARG A 27 7.40 -4.85 1.80
CA ARG A 27 7.51 -3.98 0.63
C ARG A 27 6.71 -2.71 0.97
N VAL A 28 7.39 -1.57 1.03
CA VAL A 28 6.79 -0.29 1.40
C VAL A 28 6.85 0.65 0.21
N VAL A 29 5.69 1.07 -0.27
CA VAL A 29 5.58 1.98 -1.42
C VAL A 29 4.62 3.10 -1.07
N SER A 30 5.13 4.33 -1.03
CA SER A 30 4.30 5.51 -0.86
C SER A 30 3.91 6.06 -2.22
N ASN A 31 2.63 6.31 -2.40
CA ASN A 31 2.06 6.86 -3.62
C ASN A 31 1.53 8.27 -3.35
N LEU A 32 2.02 9.23 -4.12
CA LEU A 32 1.52 10.60 -4.11
C LEU A 32 0.65 10.81 -5.34
N GLN A 33 -0.63 11.06 -5.13
CA GLN A 33 -1.58 11.29 -6.20
C GLN A 33 -1.99 12.76 -6.21
N ARG A 34 -1.58 13.46 -7.27
CA ARG A 34 -1.86 14.89 -7.43
C ARG A 34 -3.29 15.11 -7.93
N PRO A 35 -3.87 16.31 -7.71
CA PRO A 35 -5.15 16.66 -8.31
C PRO A 35 -5.16 16.46 -9.82
N GLY A 36 -6.26 15.90 -10.33
CA GLY A 36 -6.43 15.63 -11.75
C GLY A 36 -5.90 14.27 -12.21
N THR A 37 -5.41 13.42 -11.30
CA THR A 37 -4.88 12.10 -11.65
C THR A 37 -5.80 10.99 -11.14
N PHE A 38 -5.73 9.86 -11.81
CA PHE A 38 -6.46 8.66 -11.40
C PHE A 38 -5.63 7.41 -11.67
N THR A 39 -5.96 6.33 -10.96
CA THR A 39 -5.39 5.01 -11.19
C THR A 39 -6.55 4.06 -11.49
N PRO A 40 -6.57 3.42 -12.67
CA PRO A 40 -7.68 2.54 -13.06
C PRO A 40 -7.73 1.27 -12.20
N TRP A 41 -8.79 0.49 -12.38
CA TRP A 41 -8.95 -0.79 -11.71
C TRP A 41 -7.75 -1.69 -11.96
N HIS A 42 -7.16 -2.18 -10.88
CA HIS A 42 -6.04 -3.12 -10.90
C HIS A 42 -5.98 -3.85 -9.55
N TYR A 43 -5.19 -4.89 -9.49
CA TYR A 43 -4.71 -5.45 -8.24
C TYR A 43 -3.19 -5.52 -8.30
N ASP A 44 -2.55 -5.44 -7.14
CA ASP A 44 -1.10 -5.44 -7.08
C ASP A 44 -0.57 -6.87 -7.23
N ARG A 45 0.28 -7.06 -8.23
CA ARG A 45 0.98 -8.34 -8.40
C ARG A 45 2.25 -8.31 -7.58
N ASN A 46 2.32 -9.15 -6.58
CA ASN A 46 3.45 -9.18 -5.66
C ASN A 46 4.49 -10.22 -6.04
N THR A 47 4.50 -10.68 -7.29
CA THR A 47 5.45 -11.68 -7.77
C THR A 47 6.88 -11.19 -7.73
N THR A 48 7.14 -9.93 -8.05
CA THR A 48 8.48 -9.34 -7.96
C THR A 48 8.97 -9.34 -6.52
N PHE A 49 8.12 -9.01 -5.55
CA PHE A 49 8.48 -9.08 -4.14
C PHE A 49 8.87 -10.49 -3.73
N LEU A 50 8.11 -11.50 -4.15
CA LEU A 50 8.36 -12.91 -3.80
C LEU A 50 9.59 -13.48 -4.49
N THR A 51 9.87 -13.07 -5.72
CA THR A 51 10.90 -13.72 -6.56
C THR A 51 12.22 -12.94 -6.65
N LYS A 52 12.21 -11.63 -6.41
CA LYS A 52 13.38 -10.77 -6.59
C LYS A 52 13.93 -10.15 -5.32
N THR A 53 13.16 -10.15 -4.24
CA THR A 53 13.63 -9.60 -2.96
C THR A 53 14.55 -10.60 -2.29
N GLU A 54 15.78 -10.18 -1.99
CA GLU A 54 16.81 -11.07 -1.43
C GLU A 54 16.38 -11.75 -0.12
N ALA A 55 15.64 -11.02 0.72
CA ALA A 55 15.18 -11.55 2.00
C ALA A 55 14.02 -12.55 1.87
N VAL A 56 13.45 -12.71 0.67
CA VAL A 56 12.19 -13.46 0.46
C VAL A 56 12.33 -14.58 -0.57
N LYS A 57 13.11 -14.36 -1.63
CA LYS A 57 13.12 -15.24 -2.82
C LYS A 57 13.44 -16.70 -2.53
N ASP A 58 14.20 -16.97 -1.49
CA ASP A 58 14.61 -18.34 -1.11
C ASP A 58 13.75 -18.90 0.03
N LEU A 59 12.71 -18.18 0.45
CA LEU A 59 11.78 -18.65 1.46
C LEU A 59 10.56 -19.30 0.80
N ASP A 60 9.91 -20.19 1.52
CA ASP A 60 8.70 -20.86 1.08
C ASP A 60 7.46 -19.98 1.37
N VAL A 61 7.46 -18.77 0.79
CA VAL A 61 6.39 -17.78 0.95
C VAL A 61 5.59 -17.73 -0.34
N THR A 62 4.27 -17.86 -0.23
CA THR A 62 3.35 -17.77 -1.36
C THR A 62 2.56 -16.47 -1.32
N LEU A 63 1.80 -16.18 -2.40
CA LEU A 63 0.92 -15.02 -2.43
C LEU A 63 -0.11 -15.05 -1.29
N ASP A 64 -0.60 -16.22 -0.92
CA ASP A 64 -1.60 -16.37 0.13
C ASP A 64 -1.04 -16.09 1.54
N ASP A 65 0.28 -16.11 1.70
CA ASP A 65 0.94 -15.75 2.95
C ASP A 65 1.08 -14.24 3.13
N LEU A 66 0.83 -13.46 2.09
CA LEU A 66 1.00 -12.01 2.12
C LEU A 66 -0.20 -11.32 2.75
N GLU A 67 0.09 -10.33 3.57
CA GLU A 67 -0.88 -9.37 4.09
C GLU A 67 -0.63 -8.03 3.42
N HIS A 68 -1.69 -7.33 3.05
CA HIS A 68 -1.64 -6.06 2.36
C HIS A 68 -2.39 -5.01 3.15
N TYR A 69 -1.73 -3.86 3.40
CA TYR A 69 -2.28 -2.72 4.12
C TYR A 69 -2.12 -1.46 3.29
N PHE A 70 -3.09 -0.55 3.45
CA PHE A 70 -3.00 0.83 2.95
C PHE A 70 -3.03 1.77 4.15
N TYR A 71 -2.05 2.66 4.24
CA TYR A 71 -1.98 3.69 5.27
C TYR A 71 -2.17 5.05 4.64
N PHE A 72 -3.16 5.81 5.14
CA PHE A 72 -3.54 7.11 4.59
C PHE A 72 -2.85 8.22 5.40
N HIS A 73 -2.01 9.02 4.73
CA HIS A 73 -1.26 10.10 5.37
C HIS A 73 -2.04 11.40 5.44
N THR A 74 -3.02 11.59 4.55
CA THR A 74 -3.77 12.83 4.40
C THR A 74 -5.24 12.57 4.62
N ASP A 75 -5.98 13.59 5.08
CA ASP A 75 -7.44 13.50 5.17
C ASP A 75 -8.05 13.42 3.79
N GLN A 76 -9.14 12.67 3.67
CA GLN A 76 -9.93 12.60 2.45
C GLN A 76 -10.61 13.94 2.20
N GLU A 77 -10.40 14.50 1.00
CA GLU A 77 -11.11 15.68 0.53
C GLU A 77 -12.27 15.28 -0.38
N PRO A 78 -13.31 16.15 -0.51
CA PRO A 78 -14.29 15.96 -1.58
C PRO A 78 -13.61 15.81 -2.94
N GLY A 79 -14.03 14.81 -3.72
CA GLY A 79 -13.41 14.50 -5.01
C GLY A 79 -12.25 13.52 -4.94
N GLN A 80 -11.85 13.09 -3.76
CA GLN A 80 -10.87 12.02 -3.61
C GLN A 80 -11.58 10.69 -3.35
N PHE A 81 -11.24 9.68 -4.17
CA PHE A 81 -11.88 8.38 -4.14
C PHE A 81 -10.86 7.27 -4.04
N PHE A 82 -11.18 6.30 -3.20
CA PHE A 82 -10.46 5.03 -3.12
C PHE A 82 -11.52 3.93 -3.13
N LEU A 83 -11.60 3.22 -4.26
CA LEU A 83 -12.53 2.12 -4.45
C LEU A 83 -11.78 0.82 -4.19
N LEU A 84 -12.28 0.01 -3.27
CA LEU A 84 -11.70 -1.27 -2.91
C LEU A 84 -12.77 -2.36 -3.06
N GLY A 85 -12.68 -3.16 -4.12
CA GLY A 85 -13.76 -4.05 -4.48
C GLY A 85 -15.04 -3.25 -4.73
N SER A 86 -16.10 -3.57 -4.02
CA SER A 86 -17.39 -2.86 -4.13
C SER A 86 -17.52 -1.69 -3.15
N GLU A 87 -16.49 -1.38 -2.37
CA GLU A 87 -16.56 -0.37 -1.33
C GLU A 87 -15.91 0.94 -1.74
N HIS A 88 -16.56 2.06 -1.39
CA HIS A 88 -15.95 3.37 -1.35
C HIS A 88 -15.32 3.56 0.02
N VAL A 89 -14.00 3.57 0.07
CA VAL A 89 -13.29 3.75 1.33
C VAL A 89 -13.43 5.19 1.80
N LYS A 90 -13.82 5.36 3.05
CA LYS A 90 -13.83 6.64 3.76
C LYS A 90 -12.71 6.63 4.77
N TRP A 91 -11.87 7.67 4.74
CA TRP A 91 -10.69 7.69 5.61
C TRP A 91 -10.40 9.05 6.18
N ARG A 92 -9.61 9.05 7.25
CA ARG A 92 -8.94 10.20 7.84
C ARG A 92 -7.45 9.94 7.86
N ALA A 93 -6.65 10.98 7.94
CA ALA A 93 -5.21 10.84 8.13
C ALA A 93 -4.91 9.94 9.32
N GLY A 94 -4.01 8.99 9.13
CA GLY A 94 -3.65 8.00 10.16
C GLY A 94 -4.42 6.70 10.10
N ASP A 95 -5.48 6.61 9.28
CA ASP A 95 -6.21 5.36 9.11
C ASP A 95 -5.38 4.34 8.32
N MET A 96 -5.50 3.08 8.72
CA MET A 96 -4.89 1.96 8.01
C MET A 96 -5.94 0.88 7.79
N ILE A 97 -6.05 0.40 6.56
CA ILE A 97 -6.96 -0.69 6.19
C ILE A 97 -6.18 -1.90 5.71
N GLN A 98 -6.71 -3.07 5.94
CA GLN A 98 -6.17 -4.34 5.45
C GLN A 98 -7.05 -4.87 4.33
N THR A 99 -6.42 -5.44 3.31
CA THR A 99 -7.13 -6.06 2.19
C THR A 99 -6.42 -7.33 1.74
N ALA A 100 -7.14 -8.16 0.96
CA ALA A 100 -6.52 -9.30 0.30
C ALA A 100 -5.67 -8.83 -0.88
N TRP A 101 -4.58 -9.54 -1.17
CA TRP A 101 -3.66 -9.19 -2.27
C TRP A 101 -4.36 -9.14 -3.64
N TRP A 102 -5.39 -9.96 -3.83
CA TRP A 102 -6.14 -10.07 -5.09
C TRP A 102 -7.27 -9.05 -5.23
N MET A 103 -7.50 -8.21 -4.22
CA MET A 103 -8.63 -7.28 -4.24
C MET A 103 -8.39 -6.15 -5.25
N PRO A 104 -9.24 -6.02 -6.29
CA PRO A 104 -9.12 -4.91 -7.23
C PRO A 104 -9.43 -3.58 -6.54
N HIS A 105 -8.68 -2.56 -6.93
CA HIS A 105 -8.90 -1.20 -6.43
C HIS A 105 -8.61 -0.17 -7.52
N ALA A 106 -9.21 1.01 -7.35
CA ALA A 106 -9.04 2.15 -8.24
C ALA A 106 -9.10 3.43 -7.42
N THR A 107 -8.39 4.44 -7.87
CA THR A 107 -8.31 5.70 -7.14
C THR A 107 -8.41 6.88 -8.08
N ALA A 108 -8.94 8.00 -7.57
CA ALA A 108 -8.97 9.25 -8.29
C ALA A 108 -8.79 10.41 -7.31
N ASN A 109 -8.17 11.48 -7.80
CA ASN A 109 -8.04 12.72 -7.03
C ASN A 109 -8.52 13.89 -7.89
N SER A 110 -9.76 14.31 -7.68
CA SER A 110 -10.31 15.55 -8.24
C SER A 110 -10.49 16.61 -7.15
N GLY A 111 -9.81 16.45 -6.03
CA GLY A 111 -9.74 17.44 -4.96
C GLY A 111 -8.73 18.54 -5.25
N TYR A 112 -8.36 19.30 -4.22
CA TYR A 112 -7.49 20.45 -4.35
C TYR A 112 -6.04 20.20 -3.91
N SER A 113 -5.81 19.18 -3.12
CA SER A 113 -4.47 18.85 -2.62
C SER A 113 -4.07 17.43 -2.93
N ASP A 114 -2.78 17.17 -2.76
CA ASP A 114 -2.20 15.84 -2.98
C ASP A 114 -2.73 14.85 -1.95
N ARG A 115 -2.99 13.64 -2.42
CA ARG A 115 -3.33 12.51 -1.56
C ARG A 115 -2.11 11.59 -1.44
N LYS A 116 -1.71 11.27 -0.23
CA LYS A 116 -0.60 10.35 0.01
C LYS A 116 -1.09 9.10 0.72
N VAL A 117 -0.81 7.94 0.12
CA VAL A 117 -1.13 6.62 0.67
C VAL A 117 0.10 5.73 0.55
N THR A 118 0.41 5.00 1.61
CA THR A 118 1.47 4.00 1.60
C THR A 118 0.86 2.61 1.53
N SER A 119 1.32 1.83 0.56
CA SER A 119 1.01 0.41 0.44
C SER A 119 2.09 -0.39 1.16
N ILE A 120 1.67 -1.25 2.07
CA ILE A 120 2.56 -2.13 2.84
C ILE A 120 2.15 -3.57 2.56
N VAL A 121 3.08 -4.34 2.02
CA VAL A 121 2.88 -5.77 1.75
C VAL A 121 3.96 -6.55 2.47
N GLY A 122 3.60 -7.63 3.13
CA GLY A 122 4.58 -8.44 3.82
C GLY A 122 4.00 -9.74 4.32
N PHE A 123 4.82 -10.48 5.05
CA PHE A 123 4.44 -11.76 5.62
C PHE A 123 4.91 -11.86 7.08
N ARG A 124 4.28 -12.76 7.82
CA ARG A 124 4.66 -13.05 9.20
C ARG A 124 5.70 -14.14 9.26
N ALA A 125 6.62 -14.01 10.18
CA ALA A 125 7.64 -15.04 10.40
C ALA A 125 7.05 -16.26 11.09
#